data_8e430f2468967d96a6f2e173943f9917
#
_entry.id   8e430f2468967d96a6f2e173943f9917
#
_cell.length_a   1.000
_cell.length_b   1.000
_cell.length_c   1.000
_cell.angle_alpha   90.00
_cell.angle_beta   90.00
_cell.angle_gamma   90.00
#
_symmetry.space_group_name_H-M   'P 1'
#
loop_
_entity.id
_entity.type
_entity.pdbx_description
1 polymer ?
#
loop_
_entity_poly.entity_id
_entity_poly.type
_entity_poly.pdbx_seq_one_letter_code
_entity_poly.pdbx_strand_id
1 'polypeptide(L)'
;MKKVQAGFTLIELMIVVAIIGILAAIAIPQYQTYIAKSQVTRAMGEAGAVKTAVETCILEGKLTVGAAAGNCDPQATGSSILGGAAADQLGVALPANSAVPLVSTPLAGAGADTITATFGNKAAATLTTAGAKIVWLRSAAGTWTCASTNVDPKFKPVNCP
;
A
#
# COMPACT_ATOMS: atom_id res chain seq x y z
N MET A 1 14.95 -58.71 18.45
CA MET A 1 15.61 -57.56 19.10
C MET A 1 14.53 -56.50 19.38
N LYS A 2 14.25 -56.20 20.67
CA LYS A 2 13.31 -55.14 21.04
C LYS A 2 14.01 -53.80 20.88
N LYS A 3 13.52 -52.93 19.96
CA LYS A 3 13.99 -51.54 19.86
C LYS A 3 13.51 -50.80 21.11
N VAL A 4 14.44 -50.27 21.88
CA VAL A 4 14.14 -49.38 23.01
C VAL A 4 13.71 -48.03 22.42
N GLN A 5 12.48 -47.66 22.63
CA GLN A 5 11.95 -46.38 22.24
C GLN A 5 12.37 -45.35 23.29
N ALA A 6 13.35 -44.51 22.98
CA ALA A 6 13.73 -43.39 23.84
C ALA A 6 12.60 -42.34 23.79
N GLY A 7 11.94 -42.12 24.91
CA GLY A 7 10.92 -41.08 25.04
C GLY A 7 11.56 -39.74 25.40
N PHE A 8 10.98 -38.65 24.92
CA PHE A 8 11.33 -37.27 25.30
C PHE A 8 11.04 -37.05 26.79
N THR A 9 11.94 -36.40 27.49
CA THR A 9 11.67 -36.01 28.88
C THR A 9 10.80 -34.78 28.93
N LEU A 10 9.93 -34.64 29.93
CA LEU A 10 9.05 -33.49 30.13
C LEU A 10 9.86 -32.18 30.25
N ILE A 11 11.02 -32.24 30.88
CA ILE A 11 11.90 -31.08 31.08
C ILE A 11 12.53 -30.59 29.75
N GLU A 12 12.93 -31.52 28.87
CA GLU A 12 13.45 -31.16 27.55
C GLU A 12 12.37 -30.42 26.72
N LEU A 13 11.13 -30.90 26.75
CA LEU A 13 10.02 -30.26 26.10
C LEU A 13 9.76 -28.85 26.67
N MET A 14 9.76 -28.70 28.01
CA MET A 14 9.53 -27.41 28.67
C MET A 14 10.58 -26.36 28.30
N ILE A 15 11.86 -26.74 28.26
CA ILE A 15 12.96 -25.83 27.90
C ILE A 15 12.80 -25.36 26.44
N VAL A 16 12.50 -26.28 25.52
CA VAL A 16 12.33 -25.96 24.10
C VAL A 16 11.17 -24.97 23.89
N VAL A 17 10.02 -25.24 24.51
CA VAL A 17 8.85 -24.32 24.38
C VAL A 17 9.14 -22.96 25.01
N ALA A 18 9.86 -22.90 26.14
CA ALA A 18 10.26 -21.64 26.76
C ALA A 18 11.18 -20.82 25.84
N ILE A 19 12.17 -21.43 25.21
CA ILE A 19 13.08 -20.76 24.28
C ILE A 19 12.31 -20.26 23.04
N ILE A 20 11.45 -21.10 22.45
CA ILE A 20 10.61 -20.71 21.32
C ILE A 20 9.72 -19.52 21.68
N GLY A 21 9.12 -19.54 22.88
CA GLY A 21 8.28 -18.45 23.38
C GLY A 21 9.02 -17.11 23.46
N ILE A 22 10.24 -17.13 24.00
CA ILE A 22 11.08 -15.92 24.10
C ILE A 22 11.47 -15.40 22.70
N LEU A 23 11.90 -16.28 21.80
CA LEU A 23 12.28 -15.91 20.45
C LEU A 23 11.08 -15.36 19.65
N ALA A 24 9.91 -16.01 19.76
CA ALA A 24 8.70 -15.57 19.10
C ALA A 24 8.22 -14.19 19.60
N ALA A 25 8.34 -13.91 20.90
CA ALA A 25 7.95 -12.62 21.48
C ALA A 25 8.73 -11.44 20.87
N ILE A 26 9.96 -11.65 20.43
CA ILE A 26 10.79 -10.62 19.77
C ILE A 26 10.59 -10.64 18.26
N ALA A 27 10.51 -11.81 17.64
CA ALA A 27 10.48 -11.96 16.20
C ALA A 27 9.16 -11.49 15.56
N ILE A 28 8.01 -11.78 16.19
CA ILE A 28 6.69 -11.44 15.64
C ILE A 28 6.50 -9.93 15.44
N PRO A 29 6.75 -9.05 16.42
CA PRO A 29 6.58 -7.59 16.22
C PRO A 29 7.57 -7.01 15.21
N GLN A 30 8.78 -7.55 15.12
CA GLN A 30 9.75 -7.14 14.11
C GLN A 30 9.28 -7.52 12.69
N TYR A 31 8.75 -8.72 12.53
CA TYR A 31 8.19 -9.18 11.26
C TYR A 31 6.99 -8.32 10.82
N GLN A 32 6.07 -8.00 11.74
CA GLN A 32 4.93 -7.12 11.46
C GLN A 32 5.38 -5.72 11.01
N THR A 33 6.41 -5.18 11.66
CA THR A 33 7.02 -3.90 11.29
C THR A 33 7.61 -3.94 9.88
N TYR A 34 8.33 -5.00 9.56
CA TYR A 34 8.90 -5.20 8.22
C TYR A 34 7.82 -5.28 7.14
N ILE A 35 6.75 -6.05 7.38
CA ILE A 35 5.62 -6.16 6.44
C ILE A 35 4.94 -4.80 6.23
N ALA A 36 4.68 -4.05 7.30
CA ALA A 36 4.06 -2.73 7.17
C ALA A 36 4.94 -1.77 6.35
N LYS A 37 6.25 -1.71 6.60
CA LYS A 37 7.20 -0.91 5.80
C LYS A 37 7.20 -1.31 4.32
N SER A 38 7.23 -2.61 4.04
CA SER A 38 7.19 -3.14 2.68
C SER A 38 5.91 -2.73 1.94
N GLN A 39 4.76 -2.81 2.63
CA GLN A 39 3.48 -2.40 2.06
C GLN A 39 3.41 -0.89 1.80
N VAL A 40 3.96 -0.06 2.68
CA VAL A 40 4.04 1.39 2.47
C VAL A 40 4.88 1.72 1.25
N THR A 41 6.06 1.11 1.11
CA THR A 41 6.93 1.29 -0.07
C THR A 41 6.26 0.81 -1.35
N ARG A 42 5.54 -0.31 -1.29
CA ARG A 42 4.78 -0.85 -2.42
C ARG A 42 3.66 0.11 -2.85
N ALA A 43 2.84 0.60 -1.93
CA ALA A 43 1.78 1.55 -2.23
C ALA A 43 2.32 2.87 -2.81
N MET A 44 3.47 3.35 -2.30
CA MET A 44 4.17 4.50 -2.85
C MET A 44 4.59 4.28 -4.31
N GLY A 45 5.10 3.09 -4.64
CA GLY A 45 5.49 2.72 -6.01
C GLY A 45 4.28 2.57 -6.93
N GLU A 46 3.21 1.89 -6.49
CA GLU A 46 1.97 1.71 -7.25
C GLU A 46 1.30 3.04 -7.57
N ALA A 47 1.19 3.95 -6.61
CA ALA A 47 0.69 5.30 -6.83
C ALA A 47 1.65 6.13 -7.69
N GLY A 48 2.95 5.93 -7.53
CA GLY A 48 3.99 6.59 -8.33
C GLY A 48 3.97 6.21 -9.81
N ALA A 49 3.58 5.01 -10.15
CA ALA A 49 3.47 4.53 -11.53
C ALA A 49 2.39 5.29 -12.34
N VAL A 50 1.34 5.76 -11.68
CA VAL A 50 0.23 6.49 -12.30
C VAL A 50 0.64 7.89 -12.78
N LYS A 51 1.73 8.47 -12.25
CA LYS A 51 2.17 9.84 -12.57
C LYS A 51 2.38 10.07 -14.06
N THR A 52 2.97 9.12 -14.77
CA THR A 52 3.25 9.26 -16.20
C THR A 52 1.97 9.37 -17.03
N ALA A 53 0.97 8.54 -16.71
CA ALA A 53 -0.33 8.62 -17.38
C ALA A 53 -1.03 9.96 -17.12
N VAL A 54 -1.00 10.43 -15.87
CA VAL A 54 -1.57 11.73 -15.48
C VAL A 54 -0.88 12.88 -16.20
N GLU A 55 0.46 12.91 -16.29
CA GLU A 55 1.19 13.94 -17.06
C GLU A 55 0.81 13.92 -18.53
N THR A 56 0.71 12.73 -19.13
CA THR A 56 0.26 12.61 -20.54
C THR A 56 -1.14 13.19 -20.71
N CYS A 57 -2.08 12.88 -19.82
CA CYS A 57 -3.43 13.44 -19.84
C CYS A 57 -3.42 14.96 -19.75
N ILE A 58 -2.64 15.54 -18.85
CA ILE A 58 -2.53 17.00 -18.69
C ILE A 58 -1.99 17.64 -19.98
N LEU A 59 -0.93 17.05 -20.57
CA LEU A 59 -0.35 17.54 -21.82
C LEU A 59 -1.32 17.46 -23.01
N GLU A 60 -2.19 16.47 -23.03
CA GLU A 60 -3.23 16.28 -24.04
C GLU A 60 -4.50 17.12 -23.76
N GLY A 61 -4.56 17.86 -22.66
CA GLY A 61 -5.74 18.63 -22.25
C GLY A 61 -6.92 17.79 -21.75
N LYS A 62 -6.70 16.51 -21.44
CA LYS A 62 -7.70 15.58 -20.90
C LYS A 62 -7.79 15.71 -19.38
N LEU A 63 -8.50 16.73 -18.91
CA LEU A 63 -8.52 17.10 -17.48
C LEU A 63 -9.58 16.36 -16.65
N THR A 64 -10.48 15.60 -17.27
CA THR A 64 -11.48 14.79 -16.56
C THR A 64 -11.06 13.33 -16.58
N VAL A 65 -10.94 12.71 -15.43
CA VAL A 65 -10.65 11.26 -15.32
C VAL A 65 -11.92 10.46 -15.55
N GLY A 66 -11.87 9.45 -16.41
CA GLY A 66 -13.04 8.62 -16.69
C GLY A 66 -12.96 7.88 -18.03
N ALA A 67 -13.94 7.00 -18.28
CA ALA A 67 -13.99 6.13 -19.46
C ALA A 67 -14.47 6.81 -20.75
N ALA A 68 -15.04 8.02 -20.69
CA ALA A 68 -15.58 8.69 -21.89
C ALA A 68 -14.46 9.09 -22.86
N ALA A 69 -14.79 9.09 -24.16
CA ALA A 69 -13.85 9.56 -25.17
C ALA A 69 -13.39 10.99 -24.87
N GLY A 70 -12.08 11.21 -24.88
CA GLY A 70 -11.47 12.50 -24.52
C GLY A 70 -11.17 12.66 -23.01
N ASN A 71 -11.57 11.72 -22.17
CA ASN A 71 -11.18 11.71 -20.77
C ASN A 71 -9.79 11.08 -20.56
N CYS A 72 -9.24 11.31 -19.38
CA CYS A 72 -7.98 10.74 -18.94
C CYS A 72 -8.18 9.32 -18.41
N ASP A 73 -7.42 8.38 -18.96
CA ASP A 73 -7.22 7.06 -18.37
C ASP A 73 -5.94 7.09 -17.52
N PRO A 74 -6.04 7.00 -16.19
CA PRO A 74 -4.87 6.99 -15.31
C PRO A 74 -4.07 5.69 -15.36
N GLN A 75 -4.54 4.66 -16.07
CA GLN A 75 -3.91 3.33 -16.18
C GLN A 75 -3.61 2.69 -14.82
N ALA A 76 -4.43 2.99 -13.83
CA ALA A 76 -4.24 2.48 -12.48
C ALA A 76 -4.61 0.99 -12.39
N THR A 77 -3.73 0.21 -11.80
CA THR A 77 -3.92 -1.25 -11.63
C THR A 77 -4.39 -1.60 -10.23
N GLY A 78 -5.24 -2.63 -10.14
CA GLY A 78 -5.78 -3.10 -8.86
C GLY A 78 -4.71 -3.66 -7.93
N SER A 79 -4.74 -3.24 -6.66
CA SER A 79 -3.86 -3.69 -5.61
C SER A 79 -4.62 -4.26 -4.42
N SER A 80 -4.18 -5.41 -3.92
CA SER A 80 -4.81 -6.08 -2.77
C SER A 80 -4.53 -5.42 -1.42
N ILE A 81 -3.58 -4.50 -1.34
CA ILE A 81 -3.27 -3.74 -0.11
C ILE A 81 -3.94 -2.36 -0.08
N LEU A 82 -4.60 -1.96 -1.16
CA LEU A 82 -5.35 -0.71 -1.21
C LEU A 82 -6.82 -0.96 -0.92
N GLY A 83 -7.47 0.01 -0.29
CA GLY A 83 -8.90 0.06 -0.02
C GLY A 83 -9.55 1.18 -0.81
N GLY A 84 -10.84 1.02 -1.10
CA GLY A 84 -11.61 2.01 -1.86
C GLY A 84 -12.79 1.39 -2.58
N ALA A 85 -13.20 1.99 -3.69
CA ALA A 85 -14.32 1.51 -4.50
C ALA A 85 -14.02 0.15 -5.14
N ALA A 86 -15.07 -0.62 -5.39
CA ALA A 86 -15.00 -1.91 -6.07
C ALA A 86 -14.79 -1.81 -7.59
N ALA A 87 -14.77 -0.60 -8.13
CA ALA A 87 -14.44 -0.28 -9.52
C ALA A 87 -13.34 0.78 -9.56
N ASP A 88 -12.58 0.80 -10.65
CA ASP A 88 -11.62 1.86 -10.90
C ASP A 88 -12.31 3.19 -11.30
N GLN A 89 -11.53 4.23 -11.56
CA GLN A 89 -12.07 5.53 -11.98
C GLN A 89 -12.65 5.52 -13.40
N LEU A 90 -12.46 4.45 -14.16
CA LEU A 90 -13.08 4.22 -15.47
C LEU A 90 -14.41 3.45 -15.38
N GLY A 91 -14.81 3.02 -14.18
CA GLY A 91 -15.99 2.19 -13.95
C GLY A 91 -15.77 0.69 -14.24
N VAL A 92 -14.53 0.26 -14.45
CA VAL A 92 -14.18 -1.15 -14.64
C VAL A 92 -14.17 -1.85 -13.28
N ALA A 93 -14.89 -2.96 -13.18
CA ALA A 93 -14.93 -3.76 -11.96
C ALA A 93 -13.54 -4.32 -11.62
N LEU A 94 -13.12 -4.15 -10.38
CA LEU A 94 -11.86 -4.68 -9.88
C LEU A 94 -12.05 -6.09 -9.29
N PRO A 95 -10.99 -6.90 -9.26
CA PRO A 95 -11.01 -8.16 -8.52
C PRO A 95 -11.41 -7.96 -7.06
N ALA A 96 -12.09 -8.93 -6.47
CA ALA A 96 -12.51 -8.85 -5.07
C ALA A 96 -11.33 -8.54 -4.14
N ASN A 97 -11.56 -7.66 -3.17
CA ASN A 97 -10.55 -7.18 -2.23
C ASN A 97 -9.34 -6.50 -2.91
N SER A 98 -9.57 -5.75 -3.96
CA SER A 98 -8.57 -4.87 -4.57
C SER A 98 -9.14 -3.47 -4.78
N ALA A 99 -8.26 -2.48 -4.81
CA ALA A 99 -8.57 -1.11 -5.17
C ALA A 99 -7.39 -0.48 -5.94
N VAL A 100 -7.60 0.68 -6.54
CA VAL A 100 -6.60 1.40 -7.30
C VAL A 100 -6.17 2.68 -6.58
N PRO A 101 -4.98 3.23 -6.86
CA PRO A 101 -4.67 4.61 -6.52
C PRO A 101 -5.65 5.56 -7.21
N LEU A 102 -6.21 6.52 -6.47
CA LEU A 102 -7.19 7.48 -6.98
C LEU A 102 -6.50 8.77 -7.40
N VAL A 103 -6.81 9.21 -8.60
CA VAL A 103 -6.36 10.49 -9.16
C VAL A 103 -7.43 11.56 -8.91
N SER A 104 -7.02 12.77 -8.54
CA SER A 104 -7.94 13.92 -8.41
C SER A 104 -8.66 14.21 -9.73
N THR A 105 -9.92 14.57 -9.67
CA THR A 105 -10.69 14.94 -10.85
C THR A 105 -11.61 16.13 -10.52
N PRO A 106 -11.64 17.19 -11.37
CA PRO A 106 -10.82 17.37 -12.57
C PRO A 106 -9.33 17.55 -12.22
N LEU A 107 -8.44 17.22 -13.18
CA LEU A 107 -7.04 17.59 -13.12
C LEU A 107 -6.90 19.09 -13.32
N ALA A 108 -6.16 19.74 -12.42
CA ALA A 108 -5.97 21.20 -12.49
C ALA A 108 -4.92 21.60 -13.53
N GLY A 109 -3.97 20.72 -13.83
CA GLY A 109 -2.85 21.00 -14.72
C GLY A 109 -1.88 22.08 -14.21
N ALA A 110 -2.37 23.01 -13.40
CA ALA A 110 -1.62 24.11 -12.81
C ALA A 110 -1.15 23.85 -11.36
N GLY A 111 -1.18 22.61 -10.92
CA GLY A 111 -0.83 22.20 -9.54
C GLY A 111 -2.06 21.81 -8.71
N ALA A 112 -1.80 21.22 -7.54
CA ALA A 112 -2.78 20.61 -6.66
C ALA A 112 -3.40 19.29 -7.16
N ASP A 113 -2.91 18.70 -8.27
CA ASP A 113 -3.30 17.36 -8.66
C ASP A 113 -2.73 16.32 -7.71
N THR A 114 -3.55 15.36 -7.33
CA THR A 114 -3.13 14.33 -6.36
C THR A 114 -3.37 12.93 -6.89
N ILE A 115 -2.48 12.01 -6.48
CA ILE A 115 -2.66 10.58 -6.63
C ILE A 115 -2.63 10.00 -5.22
N THR A 116 -3.76 9.44 -4.78
CA THR A 116 -3.93 8.95 -3.41
C THR A 116 -4.07 7.43 -3.38
N ALA A 117 -3.18 6.76 -2.67
CA ALA A 117 -3.27 5.34 -2.35
C ALA A 117 -3.68 5.17 -0.88
N THR A 118 -4.91 4.75 -0.62
CA THR A 118 -5.43 4.50 0.73
C THR A 118 -5.26 3.02 1.07
N PHE A 119 -4.69 2.72 2.24
CA PHE A 119 -4.54 1.33 2.69
C PHE A 119 -5.89 0.73 3.10
N GLY A 120 -6.07 -0.56 2.75
CA GLY A 120 -7.27 -1.30 3.05
C GLY A 120 -7.12 -2.78 2.68
N ASN A 121 -8.24 -3.50 2.56
CA ASN A 121 -8.26 -4.91 2.14
C ASN A 121 -7.25 -5.78 2.92
N LYS A 122 -6.19 -6.27 2.27
CA LYS A 122 -5.15 -7.13 2.84
C LYS A 122 -3.93 -6.40 3.37
N ALA A 123 -4.00 -5.09 3.55
CA ALA A 123 -2.92 -4.35 4.21
C ALA A 123 -2.83 -4.73 5.71
N ALA A 124 -1.66 -4.48 6.29
CA ALA A 124 -1.44 -4.69 7.71
C ALA A 124 -2.45 -3.90 8.55
N ALA A 125 -2.98 -4.50 9.62
CA ALA A 125 -3.99 -3.88 10.48
C ALA A 125 -3.57 -2.51 11.01
N THR A 126 -2.29 -2.32 11.29
CA THR A 126 -1.71 -1.03 11.72
C THR A 126 -1.86 0.09 10.69
N LEU A 127 -1.95 -0.24 9.40
CA LEU A 127 -2.16 0.72 8.31
C LEU A 127 -3.66 0.94 8.05
N THR A 128 -4.46 -0.12 8.08
CA THR A 128 -5.90 -0.03 7.82
C THR A 128 -6.66 0.66 8.94
N THR A 129 -6.37 0.33 10.20
CA THR A 129 -7.03 0.92 11.37
C THR A 129 -6.73 2.43 11.51
N ALA A 130 -5.53 2.85 11.13
CA ALA A 130 -5.14 4.26 11.12
C ALA A 130 -5.75 5.05 9.96
N GLY A 131 -6.33 4.38 8.95
CA GLY A 131 -6.74 5.04 7.71
C GLY A 131 -5.56 5.65 6.97
N ALA A 132 -4.43 4.93 6.99
CA ALA A 132 -3.18 5.40 6.40
C ALA A 132 -3.30 5.54 4.89
N LYS A 133 -2.59 6.51 4.32
CA LYS A 133 -2.54 6.75 2.87
C LYS A 133 -1.21 7.37 2.44
N ILE A 134 -0.88 7.11 1.20
CA ILE A 134 0.22 7.75 0.48
C ILE A 134 -0.39 8.70 -0.54
N VAL A 135 0.12 9.92 -0.59
CA VAL A 135 -0.36 10.95 -1.50
C VAL A 135 0.82 11.50 -2.29
N TRP A 136 0.75 11.39 -3.61
CA TRP A 136 1.60 12.16 -4.50
C TRP A 136 0.89 13.45 -4.85
N LEU A 137 1.56 14.57 -4.63
CA LEU A 137 1.06 15.91 -4.91
C LEU A 137 1.89 16.53 -6.03
N ARG A 138 1.23 16.99 -7.07
CA ARG A 138 1.84 17.73 -8.17
C ARG A 138 1.87 19.23 -7.88
N SER A 139 3.02 19.85 -8.02
CA SER A 139 3.14 21.32 -7.98
C SER A 139 2.75 21.97 -9.30
N ALA A 140 2.55 23.28 -9.29
CA ALA A 140 2.30 24.07 -10.51
C ALA A 140 3.47 23.98 -11.51
N ALA A 141 4.68 23.74 -11.03
CA ALA A 141 5.86 23.56 -11.88
C ALA A 141 6.00 22.12 -12.45
N GLY A 142 5.02 21.23 -12.21
CA GLY A 142 5.05 19.86 -12.69
C GLY A 142 5.88 18.91 -11.84
N THR A 143 6.35 19.32 -10.67
CA THR A 143 7.13 18.47 -9.77
C THR A 143 6.21 17.67 -8.86
N TRP A 144 6.48 16.38 -8.70
CA TRP A 144 5.75 15.49 -7.79
C TRP A 144 6.48 15.31 -6.47
N THR A 145 5.76 15.54 -5.37
CA THR A 145 6.21 15.30 -4.01
C THR A 145 5.35 14.23 -3.35
N CYS A 146 5.97 13.35 -2.56
CA CYS A 146 5.26 12.33 -1.80
C CYS A 146 5.04 12.79 -0.36
N ALA A 147 3.85 12.54 0.16
CA ALA A 147 3.51 12.70 1.57
C ALA A 147 2.76 11.48 2.08
N SER A 148 2.94 11.14 3.34
CA SER A 148 2.22 10.07 4.00
C SER A 148 1.31 10.63 5.10
N THR A 149 0.05 10.19 5.13
CA THR A 149 -0.93 10.61 6.13
C THR A 149 -1.32 9.42 6.99
N ASN A 150 -1.35 9.61 8.31
CA ASN A 150 -1.69 8.57 9.29
C ASN A 150 -0.81 7.31 9.21
N VAL A 151 0.39 7.43 8.66
CA VAL A 151 1.41 6.37 8.67
C VAL A 151 2.32 6.62 9.88
N ASP A 152 2.49 5.60 10.73
CA ASP A 152 3.41 5.69 11.88
C ASP A 152 4.83 6.03 11.37
N PRO A 153 5.56 6.96 12.00
CA PRO A 153 6.90 7.37 11.60
C PRO A 153 7.88 6.21 11.35
N LYS A 154 7.74 5.13 12.13
CA LYS A 154 8.59 3.93 11.95
C LYS A 154 8.35 3.19 10.63
N PHE A 155 7.23 3.43 9.94
CA PHE A 155 6.91 2.80 8.65
C PHE A 155 7.15 3.72 7.45
N LYS A 156 7.34 5.03 7.67
CA LYS A 156 7.50 6.02 6.61
C LYS A 156 8.80 5.81 5.82
N PRO A 157 8.75 5.82 4.48
CA PRO A 157 9.94 5.92 3.65
C PRO A 157 10.56 7.32 3.77
N VAL A 158 11.89 7.39 3.63
CA VAL A 158 12.62 8.68 3.69
C VAL A 158 12.12 9.69 2.67
N ASN A 159 11.72 9.22 1.48
CA ASN A 159 11.26 10.07 0.37
C ASN A 159 9.74 10.33 0.40
N CYS A 160 9.03 9.96 1.47
CA CYS A 160 7.59 10.15 1.64
C CYS A 160 7.26 10.40 3.11
N PRO A 161 7.66 11.57 3.66
CA PRO A 161 7.54 11.91 5.08
C PRO A 161 6.08 11.98 5.57
#